data_996c8e5244fa1bb24c746cd6fe90105f
#
_entry.id   996c8e5244fa1bb24c746cd6fe90105f
#
_cell.length_a   1.000
_cell.length_b   1.000
_cell.length_c   1.000
_cell.angle_alpha   90.00
_cell.angle_beta   90.00
_cell.angle_gamma   90.00
#
_symmetry.space_group_name_H-M   'P 1'
#
loop_
_entity.id
_entity.type
_entity.pdbx_description
1 polymer ?
#
loop_
_entity_poly.entity_id
_entity_poly.type
_entity_poly.pdbx_seq_one_letter_code
_entity_poly.pdbx_strand_id
1 'polypeptide(L)'
;MPIDRMPSRRSVLKLGAASAALAAPFIRTARAAEPLGFATWSATVDQVKAHLAAFEKKTGIATAYSNSPFAQYRETMITKFTGGAPVDMLWVSDAWLPEFAQAGWIEPIDRFKQLTAYDAVTSDFCNASTMFEGKQYGLTYYTDYMGFLYNAEILAKAGFTTPPTTWEEVTAQAAAIKAKGLLDYPVVIGMAQESWMIEFISTLVFSHGGRLVDDAGDTVMQEAKTEAALQWLVDAVQKHKVLSPGCVQTGELEVLKTASAGRAAFVLLPKYRLRALNDPQQSQVAGQFKQAMMPMGANGAHATVGWMRFYAMTPHALATAERGENTAKLMEWFGGKADGDYRFQKTILKDLALGFGIKALYDDPDVRRDLNSYGDADLMARQQDLAHKKDTIAPWFGEWSDTNGTAWQQALLGKVTPAQALKTSAAKWSDLKRAG
;
A
#
# COMPACT_ATOMS: atom_id res chain seq x y z
N MET A 1 44.75 55.11 -64.94
CA MET A 1 43.88 56.24 -64.55
C MET A 1 42.49 55.91 -64.85
N PRO A 2 41.62 55.78 -63.91
CA PRO A 2 40.36 56.48 -63.85
C PRO A 2 39.98 56.91 -62.41
N ILE A 3 39.69 58.07 -62.33
CA ILE A 3 38.64 58.99 -61.89
C ILE A 3 37.80 58.52 -60.70
N ASP A 4 38.08 59.21 -59.62
CA ASP A 4 37.34 59.30 -58.36
C ASP A 4 35.86 59.70 -58.52
N ARG A 5 34.97 59.01 -57.92
CA ARG A 5 33.52 59.40 -57.81
C ARG A 5 33.19 59.63 -56.35
N MET A 6 33.03 60.89 -55.99
CA MET A 6 32.46 61.35 -54.72
C MET A 6 31.09 60.77 -54.45
N PRO A 7 30.74 60.38 -53.21
CA PRO A 7 29.41 59.87 -52.87
C PRO A 7 28.38 60.99 -52.85
N SER A 8 27.22 60.70 -53.40
CA SER A 8 26.07 61.60 -53.54
C SER A 8 25.40 61.91 -52.20
N ARG A 9 24.87 63.13 -52.08
CA ARG A 9 24.17 63.66 -50.91
C ARG A 9 22.93 62.85 -50.42
N ARG A 10 22.59 61.74 -51.09
CA ARG A 10 21.51 60.81 -50.66
C ARG A 10 21.93 59.73 -49.66
N SER A 11 23.21 59.55 -49.38
CA SER A 11 23.72 58.52 -48.45
C SER A 11 23.79 58.98 -47.00
N VAL A 12 23.64 60.27 -46.72
CA VAL A 12 23.78 60.85 -45.37
C VAL A 12 22.41 60.90 -44.60
N LEU A 13 21.29 60.71 -45.29
CA LEU A 13 19.98 60.76 -44.65
C LEU A 13 19.39 59.38 -44.20
N LYS A 14 20.19 58.32 -44.33
CA LYS A 14 19.80 56.97 -43.88
C LYS A 14 20.42 56.51 -42.54
N LEU A 15 21.26 57.31 -41.90
CA LEU A 15 21.87 56.99 -40.60
C LEU A 15 21.18 57.64 -39.38
N GLY A 16 20.12 58.41 -39.59
CA GLY A 16 19.42 59.16 -38.53
C GLY A 16 18.16 58.47 -37.97
N ALA A 17 17.76 57.30 -38.48
CA ALA A 17 16.50 56.65 -38.10
C ALA A 17 16.64 55.34 -37.30
N ALA A 18 17.85 54.99 -36.87
CA ALA A 18 18.15 53.73 -36.20
C ALA A 18 18.37 53.82 -34.67
N SER A 19 18.13 54.98 -34.05
CA SER A 19 18.43 55.16 -32.59
C SER A 19 17.20 55.39 -31.71
N ALA A 20 15.98 55.23 -32.20
CA ALA A 20 14.75 55.44 -31.42
C ALA A 20 13.94 54.15 -31.10
N ALA A 21 14.52 52.94 -31.31
CA ALA A 21 13.84 51.67 -31.09
C ALA A 21 14.39 50.86 -29.89
N LEU A 22 15.04 51.49 -28.90
CA LEU A 22 15.64 50.76 -27.75
C LEU A 22 15.05 51.15 -26.38
N ALA A 23 13.81 51.56 -26.31
CA ALA A 23 13.08 51.77 -25.06
C ALA A 23 11.67 51.19 -25.08
N ALA A 24 11.50 50.00 -25.65
CA ALA A 24 10.35 49.20 -25.29
C ALA A 24 10.68 48.55 -23.95
N PRO A 25 9.86 48.75 -22.88
CA PRO A 25 10.05 47.97 -21.66
C PRO A 25 9.98 46.49 -22.07
N PHE A 26 11.06 45.76 -21.80
CA PHE A 26 10.98 44.29 -21.79
C PHE A 26 9.92 43.91 -20.76
N ILE A 27 8.64 43.79 -21.20
CA ILE A 27 7.63 43.09 -20.45
C ILE A 27 8.18 41.66 -20.41
N ARG A 28 8.90 41.29 -19.32
CA ARG A 28 9.08 39.90 -18.95
C ARG A 28 7.64 39.37 -18.78
N THR A 29 7.11 38.76 -19.81
CA THR A 29 5.99 37.84 -19.64
C THR A 29 6.45 36.88 -18.58
N ALA A 30 5.86 36.98 -17.39
CA ALA A 30 6.09 36.00 -16.35
C ALA A 30 5.82 34.64 -17.01
N ARG A 31 6.90 33.88 -17.24
CA ARG A 31 6.78 32.52 -17.76
C ARG A 31 5.86 31.82 -16.76
N ALA A 32 4.70 31.37 -17.21
CA ALA A 32 3.79 30.63 -16.33
C ALA A 32 4.62 29.55 -15.62
N ALA A 33 4.49 29.47 -14.30
CA ALA A 33 5.23 28.49 -13.53
C ALA A 33 4.94 27.10 -14.12
N GLU A 34 5.96 26.30 -14.29
CA GLU A 34 5.82 24.93 -14.80
C GLU A 34 4.89 24.14 -13.88
N PRO A 35 3.86 23.44 -14.39
CA PRO A 35 2.93 22.67 -13.57
C PRO A 35 3.65 21.65 -12.70
N LEU A 36 3.13 21.38 -11.51
CA LEU A 36 3.65 20.30 -10.64
C LEU A 36 3.29 18.95 -11.24
N GLY A 37 4.29 18.13 -11.55
CA GLY A 37 4.13 16.77 -12.03
C GLY A 37 3.65 15.84 -10.92
N PHE A 38 2.47 15.23 -11.07
CA PHE A 38 1.94 14.27 -10.11
C PHE A 38 1.64 12.93 -10.78
N ALA A 39 2.19 11.84 -10.25
CA ALA A 39 2.03 10.49 -10.77
C ALA A 39 1.37 9.55 -9.76
N THR A 40 0.33 8.81 -10.20
CA THR A 40 -0.35 7.80 -9.39
C THR A 40 -0.63 6.52 -10.19
N TRP A 41 -1.16 5.51 -9.52
CA TRP A 41 -1.77 4.36 -10.18
C TRP A 41 -3.20 4.65 -10.66
N SER A 42 -3.78 3.73 -11.45
CA SER A 42 -5.06 3.96 -12.11
C SER A 42 -6.31 3.64 -11.28
N ALA A 43 -6.19 3.32 -9.98
CA ALA A 43 -7.35 2.88 -9.19
C ALA A 43 -8.27 4.03 -8.73
N THR A 44 -7.74 5.25 -8.59
CA THR A 44 -8.45 6.40 -8.01
C THR A 44 -8.41 7.63 -8.93
N VAL A 45 -8.41 7.42 -10.25
CA VAL A 45 -8.17 8.49 -11.23
C VAL A 45 -9.18 9.61 -11.12
N ASP A 46 -10.48 9.31 -11.01
CA ASP A 46 -11.52 10.31 -10.96
C ASP A 46 -11.50 11.09 -9.65
N GLN A 47 -11.25 10.42 -8.53
CA GLN A 47 -11.08 11.05 -7.21
C GLN A 47 -9.86 11.97 -7.19
N VAL A 48 -8.74 11.53 -7.77
CA VAL A 48 -7.52 12.35 -7.88
C VAL A 48 -7.76 13.57 -8.74
N LYS A 49 -8.36 13.43 -9.93
CA LYS A 49 -8.65 14.55 -10.81
C LYS A 49 -9.57 15.58 -10.17
N ALA A 50 -10.64 15.14 -9.51
CA ALA A 50 -11.55 16.02 -8.81
C ALA A 50 -10.85 16.79 -7.68
N HIS A 51 -9.98 16.10 -6.92
CA HIS A 51 -9.25 16.71 -5.82
C HIS A 51 -8.16 17.69 -6.31
N LEU A 52 -7.47 17.38 -7.43
CA LEU A 52 -6.53 18.30 -8.10
C LEU A 52 -7.24 19.57 -8.62
N ALA A 53 -8.39 19.43 -9.27
CA ALA A 53 -9.16 20.59 -9.74
C ALA A 53 -9.54 21.53 -8.58
N ALA A 54 -9.87 20.98 -7.41
CA ALA A 54 -10.13 21.78 -6.22
C ALA A 54 -8.86 22.46 -5.68
N PHE A 55 -7.71 21.77 -5.70
CA PHE A 55 -6.41 22.33 -5.33
C PHE A 55 -6.02 23.50 -6.23
N GLU A 56 -6.06 23.31 -7.55
CA GLU A 56 -5.72 24.32 -8.54
C GLU A 56 -6.62 25.57 -8.42
N LYS A 57 -7.93 25.34 -8.26
CA LYS A 57 -8.89 26.43 -8.04
C LYS A 57 -8.57 27.25 -6.79
N LYS A 58 -8.15 26.59 -5.71
CA LYS A 58 -7.87 27.25 -4.43
C LYS A 58 -6.53 27.96 -4.41
N THR A 59 -5.49 27.32 -4.96
CA THR A 59 -4.09 27.78 -4.80
C THR A 59 -3.57 28.56 -6.00
N GLY A 60 -4.18 28.40 -7.18
CA GLY A 60 -3.65 28.90 -8.46
C GLY A 60 -2.43 28.10 -8.96
N ILE A 61 -2.02 27.01 -8.26
CA ILE A 61 -0.87 26.19 -8.64
C ILE A 61 -1.35 25.14 -9.66
N ALA A 62 -0.84 25.19 -10.88
CA ALA A 62 -1.17 24.24 -11.94
C ALA A 62 -0.51 22.87 -11.69
N THR A 63 -1.18 21.79 -12.07
CA THR A 63 -0.70 20.41 -11.95
C THR A 63 -0.69 19.67 -13.29
N ALA A 64 0.25 18.74 -13.47
CA ALA A 64 0.35 17.84 -14.61
C ALA A 64 0.20 16.40 -14.11
N TYR A 65 -1.01 15.86 -14.21
CA TYR A 65 -1.35 14.55 -13.68
C TYR A 65 -1.08 13.42 -14.68
N SER A 66 -0.45 12.35 -14.21
CA SER A 66 -0.28 11.11 -14.97
C SER A 66 -0.59 9.89 -14.11
N ASN A 67 -1.05 8.80 -14.75
CA ASN A 67 -1.32 7.53 -14.06
C ASN A 67 -0.95 6.34 -14.94
N SER A 68 -0.73 5.19 -14.31
CA SER A 68 -0.54 3.91 -14.99
C SER A 68 -1.13 2.75 -14.18
N PRO A 69 -1.47 1.61 -14.81
CA PRO A 69 -1.95 0.44 -14.08
C PRO A 69 -0.96 -0.02 -13.02
N PHE A 70 -1.47 -0.52 -11.88
CA PHE A 70 -0.64 -0.93 -10.74
C PHE A 70 0.50 -1.89 -11.14
N ALA A 71 0.20 -2.89 -11.98
CA ALA A 71 1.18 -3.89 -12.39
C ALA A 71 2.39 -3.31 -13.16
N GLN A 72 2.22 -2.16 -13.84
CA GLN A 72 3.28 -1.48 -14.58
C GLN A 72 3.79 -0.20 -13.89
N TYR A 73 3.15 0.21 -12.78
CA TYR A 73 3.40 1.52 -12.19
C TYR A 73 4.85 1.68 -11.71
N ARG A 74 5.40 0.68 -10.99
CA ARG A 74 6.78 0.73 -10.50
C ARG A 74 7.78 0.90 -11.65
N GLU A 75 7.69 0.06 -12.69
CA GLU A 75 8.58 0.12 -13.86
C GLU A 75 8.40 1.43 -14.65
N THR A 76 7.18 1.95 -14.73
CA THR A 76 6.90 3.26 -15.34
C THR A 76 7.61 4.38 -14.57
N MET A 77 7.61 4.33 -13.24
CA MET A 77 8.28 5.34 -12.41
C MET A 77 9.80 5.25 -12.55
N ILE A 78 10.38 4.05 -12.54
CA ILE A 78 11.82 3.85 -12.77
C ILE A 78 12.22 4.42 -14.14
N THR A 79 11.45 4.15 -15.19
CA THR A 79 11.69 4.71 -16.54
C THR A 79 11.61 6.24 -16.54
N LYS A 80 10.64 6.83 -15.83
CA LYS A 80 10.53 8.30 -15.71
C LYS A 80 11.72 8.90 -14.99
N PHE A 81 12.20 8.31 -13.91
CA PHE A 81 13.35 8.80 -13.14
C PHE A 81 14.65 8.72 -13.96
N THR A 82 14.91 7.58 -14.60
CA THR A 82 16.11 7.39 -15.42
C THR A 82 16.09 8.26 -16.70
N GLY A 83 14.89 8.57 -17.22
CA GLY A 83 14.68 9.47 -18.35
C GLY A 83 14.62 10.96 -17.98
N GLY A 84 14.74 11.33 -16.71
CA GLY A 84 14.67 12.72 -16.26
C GLY A 84 13.32 13.40 -16.43
N ALA A 85 12.21 12.64 -16.39
CA ALA A 85 10.87 13.19 -16.53
C ALA A 85 10.52 14.11 -15.34
N PRO A 86 9.81 15.24 -15.55
CA PRO A 86 9.46 16.19 -14.51
C PRO A 86 8.32 15.65 -13.64
N VAL A 87 8.66 14.87 -12.64
CA VAL A 87 7.73 14.39 -11.60
C VAL A 87 8.11 15.07 -10.29
N ASP A 88 7.16 15.71 -9.61
CA ASP A 88 7.38 16.35 -8.32
C ASP A 88 6.88 15.50 -7.17
N MET A 89 5.69 14.96 -7.33
CA MET A 89 5.02 14.14 -6.35
C MET A 89 4.58 12.82 -6.98
N LEU A 90 4.74 11.74 -6.25
CA LEU A 90 4.32 10.43 -6.71
C LEU A 90 3.74 9.61 -5.56
N TRP A 91 3.02 8.57 -5.93
CA TRP A 91 2.58 7.54 -5.04
C TRP A 91 3.66 6.44 -4.91
N VAL A 92 3.94 6.00 -3.68
CA VAL A 92 4.95 4.99 -3.39
C VAL A 92 4.36 3.89 -2.51
N SER A 93 4.72 2.64 -2.80
CA SER A 93 4.49 1.52 -1.89
C SER A 93 5.56 1.50 -0.80
N ASP A 94 5.17 1.21 0.43
CA ASP A 94 6.09 0.95 1.53
C ASP A 94 7.20 -0.07 1.18
N ALA A 95 6.86 -1.07 0.37
CA ALA A 95 7.81 -2.07 -0.11
C ALA A 95 8.91 -1.52 -1.04
N TRP A 96 8.69 -0.36 -1.67
CA TRP A 96 9.65 0.24 -2.60
C TRP A 96 10.48 1.36 -1.95
N LEU A 97 10.17 1.72 -0.70
CA LEU A 97 10.82 2.83 0.01
C LEU A 97 12.36 2.70 0.05
N PRO A 98 12.95 1.56 0.47
CA PRO A 98 14.40 1.45 0.53
C PRO A 98 15.05 1.62 -0.84
N GLU A 99 14.52 0.99 -1.87
CA GLU A 99 15.02 1.08 -3.24
C GLU A 99 14.98 2.52 -3.76
N PHE A 100 13.82 3.18 -3.65
CA PHE A 100 13.63 4.52 -4.19
C PHE A 100 14.45 5.58 -3.43
N ALA A 101 14.60 5.42 -2.12
CA ALA A 101 15.42 6.28 -1.29
C ALA A 101 16.92 6.11 -1.57
N GLN A 102 17.41 4.86 -1.65
CA GLN A 102 18.82 4.57 -1.97
C GLN A 102 19.21 5.03 -3.37
N ALA A 103 18.30 4.87 -4.35
CA ALA A 103 18.52 5.36 -5.72
C ALA A 103 18.44 6.90 -5.83
N GLY A 104 18.06 7.60 -4.76
CA GLY A 104 17.88 9.06 -4.79
C GLY A 104 16.71 9.52 -5.67
N TRP A 105 15.70 8.68 -5.89
CA TRP A 105 14.51 9.02 -6.68
C TRP A 105 13.45 9.73 -5.87
N ILE A 106 13.48 9.59 -4.54
CA ILE A 106 12.62 10.29 -3.61
C ILE A 106 13.47 10.97 -2.52
N GLU A 107 12.95 12.07 -1.98
CA GLU A 107 13.63 12.92 -1.01
C GLU A 107 12.96 12.88 0.36
N PRO A 108 13.75 13.02 1.46
CA PRO A 108 13.19 13.19 2.80
C PRO A 108 12.34 14.45 2.93
N ILE A 109 11.23 14.34 3.66
CA ILE A 109 10.30 15.45 3.92
C ILE A 109 10.55 16.17 5.25
N ASP A 110 11.56 15.80 6.03
CA ASP A 110 11.86 16.32 7.38
C ASP A 110 11.98 17.83 7.46
N ARG A 111 12.39 18.49 6.36
CA ARG A 111 12.47 19.94 6.24
C ARG A 111 11.13 20.64 6.22
N PHE A 112 10.06 19.94 5.86
CA PHE A 112 8.69 20.47 5.75
C PHE A 112 7.91 20.16 7.02
N LYS A 113 8.01 21.05 8.03
CA LYS A 113 7.41 20.82 9.36
C LYS A 113 5.89 20.69 9.34
N GLN A 114 5.22 21.31 8.37
CA GLN A 114 3.78 21.12 8.13
C GLN A 114 3.42 19.67 7.77
N LEU A 115 4.32 18.94 7.07
CA LEU A 115 4.10 17.54 6.71
C LEU A 115 4.41 16.61 7.89
N THR A 116 5.55 16.79 8.55
CA THR A 116 5.95 15.93 9.69
C THR A 116 5.08 16.11 10.92
N ALA A 117 4.33 17.22 11.02
CA ALA A 117 3.35 17.41 12.10
C ALA A 117 2.21 16.37 12.09
N TYR A 118 1.97 15.72 10.96
CA TYR A 118 0.95 14.65 10.87
C TYR A 118 1.37 13.34 11.55
N ASP A 119 2.64 13.16 11.92
CA ASP A 119 3.12 11.98 12.63
C ASP A 119 2.40 11.80 13.99
N ALA A 120 2.08 12.90 14.66
CA ALA A 120 1.38 12.88 15.95
C ALA A 120 -0.06 12.29 15.86
N VAL A 121 -0.67 12.34 14.69
CA VAL A 121 -2.06 11.89 14.46
C VAL A 121 -2.14 10.64 13.57
N THR A 122 -1.01 10.20 13.03
CA THR A 122 -0.90 8.99 12.22
C THR A 122 -0.59 7.77 13.11
N SER A 123 -1.06 6.59 12.74
CA SER A 123 -0.75 5.35 13.46
C SER A 123 0.75 5.03 13.41
N ASP A 124 1.25 4.39 14.47
CA ASP A 124 2.68 4.12 14.63
C ASP A 124 3.24 3.23 13.51
N PHE A 125 2.45 2.23 13.09
CA PHE A 125 2.78 1.39 11.94
C PHE A 125 2.91 2.21 10.64
N CYS A 126 2.03 3.19 10.40
CA CYS A 126 2.10 4.05 9.22
C CYS A 126 3.32 4.96 9.26
N ASN A 127 3.63 5.56 10.42
CA ASN A 127 4.86 6.34 10.60
C ASN A 127 6.10 5.49 10.33
N ALA A 128 6.17 4.29 10.92
CA ALA A 128 7.27 3.36 10.68
C ALA A 128 7.41 2.94 9.19
N SER A 129 6.30 2.93 8.44
CA SER A 129 6.29 2.55 7.02
C SER A 129 6.78 3.64 6.07
N THR A 130 6.93 4.88 6.53
CA THR A 130 7.51 6.00 5.76
C THR A 130 8.94 6.33 6.17
N MET A 131 9.48 5.63 7.19
CA MET A 131 10.82 5.87 7.70
C MET A 131 11.85 4.93 7.04
N PHE A 132 12.95 5.52 6.58
CA PHE A 132 14.12 4.79 6.10
C PHE A 132 15.39 5.52 6.56
N GLU A 133 16.33 4.80 7.17
CA GLU A 133 17.58 5.33 7.73
C GLU A 133 17.38 6.59 8.61
N GLY A 134 16.35 6.57 9.45
CA GLY A 134 16.02 7.64 10.39
C GLY A 134 15.43 8.91 9.77
N LYS A 135 15.08 8.89 8.48
CA LYS A 135 14.45 10.00 7.76
C LYS A 135 13.06 9.63 7.30
N GLN A 136 12.15 10.60 7.29
CA GLN A 136 10.78 10.43 6.79
C GLN A 136 10.70 10.80 5.31
N TYR A 137 10.10 9.90 4.50
CA TYR A 137 10.02 10.06 3.04
C TYR A 137 8.61 10.36 2.52
N GLY A 138 7.60 10.36 3.36
CA GLY A 138 6.27 10.59 2.82
C GLY A 138 5.17 10.81 3.82
N LEU A 139 4.01 11.16 3.26
CA LEU A 139 2.76 11.36 3.95
C LEU A 139 1.73 10.33 3.49
N THR A 140 0.93 9.81 4.42
CA THR A 140 0.00 8.70 4.13
C THR A 140 -0.95 9.00 2.97
N TYR A 141 -1.09 8.04 2.05
CA TYR A 141 -2.15 7.99 1.06
C TYR A 141 -3.30 7.14 1.57
N TYR A 142 -3.07 5.85 1.72
CA TYR A 142 -3.96 4.93 2.41
C TYR A 142 -3.16 3.83 3.09
N THR A 143 -3.78 3.20 4.08
CA THR A 143 -3.27 2.00 4.71
C THR A 143 -4.38 0.98 4.84
N ASP A 144 -4.02 -0.28 4.86
CA ASP A 144 -4.93 -1.36 5.17
C ASP A 144 -4.17 -2.51 5.82
N TYR A 145 -4.89 -3.53 6.25
CA TYR A 145 -4.33 -4.71 6.89
C TYR A 145 -5.06 -5.98 6.44
N MET A 146 -4.44 -7.14 6.66
CA MET A 146 -5.09 -8.43 6.44
C MET A 146 -6.09 -8.68 7.57
N GLY A 147 -7.37 -8.78 7.21
CA GLY A 147 -8.47 -9.09 8.11
C GLY A 147 -8.75 -10.59 8.21
N PHE A 148 -9.18 -11.04 9.38
CA PHE A 148 -9.80 -12.34 9.57
C PHE A 148 -11.32 -12.17 9.48
N LEU A 149 -11.91 -12.72 8.43
CA LEU A 149 -13.33 -12.58 8.14
C LEU A 149 -14.02 -13.94 8.25
N TYR A 150 -15.24 -13.96 8.80
CA TYR A 150 -16.00 -15.18 9.00
C TYR A 150 -17.45 -15.03 8.56
N ASN A 151 -18.02 -16.10 8.05
CA ASN A 151 -19.45 -16.18 7.74
C ASN A 151 -20.25 -16.55 9.00
N ALA A 152 -20.97 -15.57 9.55
CA ALA A 152 -21.69 -15.71 10.82
C ALA A 152 -22.85 -16.72 10.74
N GLU A 153 -23.50 -16.87 9.58
CA GLU A 153 -24.59 -17.84 9.40
C GLU A 153 -24.07 -19.29 9.35
N ILE A 154 -22.96 -19.54 8.65
CA ILE A 154 -22.35 -20.88 8.63
C ILE A 154 -21.91 -21.25 10.05
N LEU A 155 -21.32 -20.29 10.79
CA LEU A 155 -20.90 -20.48 12.16
C LEU A 155 -22.10 -20.84 13.06
N ALA A 156 -23.22 -20.11 12.97
CA ALA A 156 -24.44 -20.37 13.70
C ALA A 156 -25.06 -21.74 13.34
N LYS A 157 -25.11 -22.12 12.06
CA LYS A 157 -25.56 -23.44 11.59
C LYS A 157 -24.67 -24.57 12.14
N ALA A 158 -23.41 -24.31 12.39
CA ALA A 158 -22.48 -25.23 13.03
C ALA A 158 -22.64 -25.29 14.56
N GLY A 159 -23.43 -24.39 15.16
CA GLY A 159 -23.73 -24.36 16.59
C GLY A 159 -22.80 -23.47 17.41
N PHE A 160 -22.05 -22.59 16.75
CA PHE A 160 -21.18 -21.61 17.41
C PHE A 160 -21.83 -20.23 17.43
N THR A 161 -21.72 -19.54 18.55
CA THR A 161 -22.25 -18.18 18.76
C THR A 161 -21.17 -17.10 18.69
N THR A 162 -19.89 -17.49 18.79
CA THR A 162 -18.72 -16.60 18.80
C THR A 162 -17.70 -17.05 17.77
N PRO A 163 -17.04 -16.11 17.07
CA PRO A 163 -15.92 -16.43 16.20
C PRO A 163 -14.74 -16.98 17.00
N PRO A 164 -13.84 -17.74 16.35
CA PRO A 164 -12.63 -18.24 16.99
C PRO A 164 -11.66 -17.10 17.30
N THR A 165 -10.93 -17.21 18.39
CA THR A 165 -9.91 -16.27 18.87
C THR A 165 -8.47 -16.81 18.73
N THR A 166 -8.33 -18.12 18.52
CA THR A 166 -7.07 -18.80 18.29
C THR A 166 -7.10 -19.64 17.01
N TRP A 167 -5.95 -19.96 16.45
CA TRP A 167 -5.84 -20.81 15.27
C TRP A 167 -6.28 -22.27 15.56
N GLU A 168 -6.13 -22.71 16.79
CA GLU A 168 -6.65 -24.00 17.26
C GLU A 168 -8.19 -23.99 17.24
N GLU A 169 -8.83 -22.92 17.70
CA GLU A 169 -10.29 -22.76 17.65
C GLU A 169 -10.77 -22.66 16.19
N VAL A 170 -10.04 -21.98 15.29
CA VAL A 170 -10.35 -21.97 13.84
C VAL A 170 -10.40 -23.41 13.33
N THR A 171 -9.38 -24.22 13.66
CA THR A 171 -9.33 -25.63 13.25
C THR A 171 -10.49 -26.44 13.82
N ALA A 172 -10.80 -26.29 15.11
CA ALA A 172 -11.89 -27.01 15.78
C ALA A 172 -13.26 -26.64 15.20
N GLN A 173 -13.55 -25.34 15.03
CA GLN A 173 -14.81 -24.88 14.45
C GLN A 173 -14.93 -25.30 12.98
N ALA A 174 -13.85 -25.21 12.20
CA ALA A 174 -13.82 -25.65 10.80
C ALA A 174 -14.05 -27.18 10.69
N ALA A 175 -13.46 -27.98 11.55
CA ALA A 175 -13.72 -29.43 11.59
C ALA A 175 -15.19 -29.76 11.92
N ALA A 176 -15.80 -29.02 12.84
CA ALA A 176 -17.23 -29.20 13.15
C ALA A 176 -18.13 -28.78 11.99
N ILE A 177 -17.84 -27.69 11.28
CA ILE A 177 -18.55 -27.25 10.06
C ILE A 177 -18.49 -28.35 9.00
N LYS A 178 -17.30 -28.91 8.78
CA LYS A 178 -17.08 -30.01 7.84
C LYS A 178 -17.82 -31.27 8.25
N ALA A 179 -17.76 -31.68 9.52
CA ALA A 179 -18.45 -32.88 10.04
C ALA A 179 -19.97 -32.81 9.89
N LYS A 180 -20.56 -31.60 9.90
CA LYS A 180 -21.98 -31.34 9.62
C LYS A 180 -22.31 -31.30 8.11
N GLY A 181 -21.34 -31.48 7.22
CA GLY A 181 -21.52 -31.43 5.78
C GLY A 181 -21.88 -30.06 5.25
N LEU A 182 -21.59 -28.97 5.99
CA LEU A 182 -21.89 -27.60 5.56
C LEU A 182 -20.90 -27.12 4.51
N LEU A 183 -19.62 -27.44 4.65
CA LEU A 183 -18.54 -27.13 3.71
C LEU A 183 -17.48 -28.23 3.74
N ASP A 184 -16.90 -28.57 2.58
CA ASP A 184 -15.78 -29.51 2.49
C ASP A 184 -14.47 -28.92 2.99
N TYR A 185 -14.23 -27.64 2.72
CA TYR A 185 -13.06 -26.87 3.11
C TYR A 185 -13.49 -25.52 3.70
N PRO A 186 -13.80 -25.47 5.01
CA PRO A 186 -14.35 -24.26 5.63
C PRO A 186 -13.37 -23.08 5.72
N VAL A 187 -12.05 -23.34 5.68
CA VAL A 187 -11.00 -22.31 5.70
C VAL A 187 -10.53 -22.06 4.28
N VAL A 188 -10.45 -20.79 3.87
CA VAL A 188 -9.90 -20.41 2.56
C VAL A 188 -8.83 -19.33 2.74
N ILE A 189 -7.59 -19.68 2.43
CA ILE A 189 -6.40 -18.82 2.46
C ILE A 189 -5.67 -18.99 1.14
N GLY A 190 -5.25 -17.89 0.54
CA GLY A 190 -4.53 -17.89 -0.74
C GLY A 190 -3.04 -18.13 -0.56
N MET A 191 -2.49 -19.10 -1.30
CA MET A 191 -1.07 -19.42 -1.29
C MET A 191 -0.50 -19.55 -2.72
N ALA A 192 -1.18 -18.93 -3.71
CA ALA A 192 -0.63 -18.80 -5.06
C ALA A 192 0.58 -17.83 -5.05
N GLN A 193 1.55 -18.09 -5.94
CA GLN A 193 2.70 -17.20 -6.09
C GLN A 193 2.28 -15.91 -6.81
N GLU A 194 1.79 -14.97 -6.02
CA GLU A 194 1.41 -13.62 -6.43
C GLU A 194 1.78 -12.62 -5.32
N SER A 195 1.57 -11.35 -5.57
CA SER A 195 1.95 -10.28 -4.62
C SER A 195 1.30 -10.38 -3.23
N TRP A 196 0.15 -11.07 -3.11
CA TRP A 196 -0.57 -11.25 -1.84
C TRP A 196 -0.06 -12.42 -0.99
N MET A 197 0.76 -13.31 -1.54
CA MET A 197 1.25 -14.48 -0.80
C MET A 197 2.02 -14.09 0.47
N ILE A 198 2.88 -13.08 0.37
CA ILE A 198 3.67 -12.63 1.52
C ILE A 198 2.81 -12.00 2.61
N GLU A 199 1.72 -11.34 2.26
CA GLU A 199 0.77 -10.79 3.23
C GLU A 199 0.05 -11.91 4.00
N PHE A 200 -0.34 -13.00 3.35
CA PHE A 200 -0.88 -14.19 4.03
C PHE A 200 0.14 -14.82 4.96
N ILE A 201 1.37 -15.03 4.48
CA ILE A 201 2.48 -15.59 5.27
C ILE A 201 2.78 -14.71 6.49
N SER A 202 3.01 -13.40 6.28
CA SER A 202 3.34 -12.46 7.36
C SER A 202 2.23 -12.40 8.42
N THR A 203 0.96 -12.43 7.99
CA THR A 203 -0.18 -12.46 8.91
C THR A 203 -0.13 -13.70 9.83
N LEU A 204 0.08 -14.88 9.26
CA LEU A 204 0.18 -16.11 10.05
C LEU A 204 1.38 -16.07 10.98
N VAL A 205 2.54 -15.62 10.51
CA VAL A 205 3.77 -15.52 11.32
C VAL A 205 3.58 -14.54 12.47
N PHE A 206 3.09 -13.32 12.20
CA PHE A 206 2.90 -12.29 13.23
C PHE A 206 1.85 -12.72 14.27
N SER A 207 0.74 -13.33 13.84
CA SER A 207 -0.29 -13.82 14.76
C SER A 207 0.18 -14.98 15.66
N HIS A 208 1.21 -15.70 15.27
CA HIS A 208 1.90 -16.66 16.12
C HIS A 208 3.01 -16.02 16.99
N GLY A 209 3.22 -14.71 16.88
CA GLY A 209 4.26 -13.96 17.58
C GLY A 209 5.67 -14.19 17.00
N GLY A 210 5.76 -14.71 15.78
CA GLY A 210 7.00 -14.91 15.04
C GLY A 210 7.37 -13.69 14.19
N ARG A 211 8.53 -13.77 13.57
CA ARG A 211 9.07 -12.82 12.57
C ARG A 211 9.80 -13.58 11.48
N LEU A 212 9.90 -12.99 10.30
CA LEU A 212 10.73 -13.53 9.23
C LEU A 212 12.15 -12.95 9.28
N VAL A 213 12.24 -11.65 9.60
CA VAL A 213 13.48 -10.89 9.66
C VAL A 213 13.47 -10.01 10.91
N ASP A 214 14.59 -9.87 11.60
CA ASP A 214 14.74 -8.99 12.76
C ASP A 214 15.05 -7.52 12.36
N ASP A 215 15.24 -6.65 13.35
CA ASP A 215 15.50 -5.24 13.12
C ASP A 215 16.89 -4.95 12.55
N ALA A 216 17.83 -5.90 12.65
CA ALA A 216 19.14 -5.85 12.01
C ALA A 216 19.11 -6.34 10.56
N GLY A 217 17.95 -6.80 10.07
CA GLY A 217 17.79 -7.40 8.76
C GLY A 217 18.29 -8.84 8.67
N ASP A 218 18.53 -9.49 9.80
CA ASP A 218 18.94 -10.89 9.84
C ASP A 218 17.70 -11.81 9.89
N THR A 219 17.81 -12.97 9.26
CA THR A 219 16.70 -13.92 9.24
C THR A 219 16.50 -14.59 10.58
N VAL A 220 15.26 -14.59 11.07
CA VAL A 220 14.78 -15.32 12.26
C VAL A 220 13.71 -16.35 11.90
N MET A 221 13.61 -16.71 10.61
CA MET A 221 12.57 -17.60 10.07
C MET A 221 12.54 -18.99 10.69
N GLN A 222 13.67 -19.45 11.23
CA GLN A 222 13.79 -20.78 11.83
C GLN A 222 13.41 -20.83 13.32
N GLU A 223 12.92 -19.72 13.89
CA GLU A 223 12.42 -19.71 15.26
C GLU A 223 11.10 -20.48 15.39
N ALA A 224 10.92 -21.07 16.59
CA ALA A 224 9.78 -21.95 16.88
C ALA A 224 8.41 -21.32 16.60
N LYS A 225 8.25 -20.01 16.78
CA LYS A 225 7.00 -19.30 16.53
C LYS A 225 6.66 -19.21 15.03
N THR A 226 7.66 -18.97 14.19
CA THR A 226 7.52 -18.96 12.74
C THR A 226 7.28 -20.37 12.20
N GLU A 227 7.97 -21.36 12.74
CA GLU A 227 7.73 -22.76 12.41
C GLU A 227 6.31 -23.20 12.79
N ALA A 228 5.81 -22.78 13.98
CA ALA A 228 4.44 -23.08 14.41
C ALA A 228 3.39 -22.51 13.45
N ALA A 229 3.60 -21.33 12.89
CA ALA A 229 2.71 -20.72 11.90
C ALA A 229 2.63 -21.56 10.61
N LEU A 230 3.77 -21.99 10.07
CA LEU A 230 3.79 -22.85 8.88
C LEU A 230 3.27 -24.25 9.20
N GLN A 231 3.58 -24.81 10.37
CA GLN A 231 3.07 -26.11 10.81
C GLN A 231 1.55 -26.11 10.91
N TRP A 232 0.94 -25.05 11.49
CA TRP A 232 -0.52 -24.93 11.54
C TRP A 232 -1.14 -24.95 10.13
N LEU A 233 -0.54 -24.23 9.19
CA LEU A 233 -1.04 -24.17 7.81
C LEU A 233 -0.92 -25.53 7.11
N VAL A 234 0.21 -26.23 7.29
CA VAL A 234 0.43 -27.59 6.79
C VAL A 234 -0.58 -28.56 7.40
N ASP A 235 -0.79 -28.51 8.73
CA ASP A 235 -1.77 -29.37 9.42
C ASP A 235 -3.20 -29.10 8.96
N ALA A 236 -3.55 -27.84 8.69
CA ALA A 236 -4.87 -27.47 8.16
C ALA A 236 -5.14 -28.13 6.78
N VAL A 237 -4.11 -28.29 5.95
CA VAL A 237 -4.19 -28.95 4.64
C VAL A 237 -4.12 -30.47 4.77
N GLN A 238 -3.07 -30.98 5.42
CA GLN A 238 -2.70 -32.40 5.36
C GLN A 238 -3.43 -33.24 6.40
N LYS A 239 -3.51 -32.77 7.64
CA LYS A 239 -4.02 -33.53 8.78
C LYS A 239 -5.52 -33.28 9.00
N HIS A 240 -5.91 -32.04 9.18
CA HIS A 240 -7.29 -31.68 9.49
C HIS A 240 -8.16 -31.57 8.24
N LYS A 241 -7.56 -31.33 7.08
CA LYS A 241 -8.23 -31.21 5.77
C LYS A 241 -9.37 -30.19 5.81
N VAL A 242 -9.16 -29.09 6.53
CA VAL A 242 -10.09 -27.95 6.63
C VAL A 242 -9.75 -26.85 5.64
N LEU A 243 -8.55 -26.86 5.08
CA LEU A 243 -8.08 -26.02 3.98
C LEU A 243 -7.74 -26.92 2.78
N SER A 244 -8.18 -26.51 1.59
CA SER A 244 -7.96 -27.27 0.36
C SER A 244 -6.47 -27.33 -0.02
N PRO A 245 -5.93 -28.46 -0.50
CA PRO A 245 -4.61 -28.52 -1.13
C PRO A 245 -4.46 -27.60 -2.35
N GLY A 246 -5.58 -27.23 -3.00
CA GLY A 246 -5.64 -26.25 -4.08
C GLY A 246 -5.29 -24.83 -3.64
N CYS A 247 -5.12 -24.54 -2.35
CA CYS A 247 -4.71 -23.23 -1.84
C CYS A 247 -3.43 -22.70 -2.50
N VAL A 248 -2.51 -23.58 -2.93
CA VAL A 248 -1.27 -23.22 -3.63
C VAL A 248 -1.50 -22.61 -5.03
N GLN A 249 -2.73 -22.68 -5.53
CA GLN A 249 -3.14 -22.05 -6.80
C GLN A 249 -4.21 -20.97 -6.58
N THR A 250 -4.60 -20.75 -5.33
CA THR A 250 -5.65 -19.79 -4.96
C THR A 250 -5.01 -18.44 -4.66
N GLY A 251 -5.31 -17.42 -5.46
CA GLY A 251 -4.94 -16.04 -5.23
C GLY A 251 -5.98 -15.27 -4.41
N GLU A 252 -5.70 -14.02 -4.09
CA GLU A 252 -6.58 -13.16 -3.28
C GLU A 252 -7.98 -13.02 -3.88
N LEU A 253 -8.07 -12.82 -5.20
CA LEU A 253 -9.36 -12.70 -5.90
C LEU A 253 -10.16 -14.01 -5.88
N GLU A 254 -9.51 -15.16 -5.92
CA GLU A 254 -10.16 -16.46 -5.81
C GLU A 254 -10.69 -16.72 -4.40
N VAL A 255 -9.95 -16.26 -3.36
CA VAL A 255 -10.45 -16.26 -1.97
C VAL A 255 -11.72 -15.42 -1.88
N LEU A 256 -11.71 -14.19 -2.43
CA LEU A 256 -12.90 -13.32 -2.46
C LEU A 256 -14.08 -13.97 -3.19
N LYS A 257 -13.87 -14.52 -4.39
CA LYS A 257 -14.92 -15.20 -5.17
C LYS A 257 -15.51 -16.40 -4.42
N THR A 258 -14.66 -17.20 -3.77
CA THR A 258 -15.08 -18.37 -2.99
C THR A 258 -15.94 -17.95 -1.79
N ALA A 259 -15.52 -16.92 -1.09
CA ALA A 259 -16.26 -16.34 0.03
C ALA A 259 -17.59 -15.72 -0.41
N SER A 260 -17.60 -14.90 -1.47
CA SER A 260 -18.80 -14.28 -2.04
C SER A 260 -19.83 -15.29 -2.54
N ALA A 261 -19.39 -16.49 -2.94
CA ALA A 261 -20.26 -17.61 -3.31
C ALA A 261 -20.79 -18.43 -2.12
N GLY A 262 -20.49 -18.03 -0.86
CA GLY A 262 -20.91 -18.74 0.35
C GLY A 262 -20.17 -20.06 0.60
N ARG A 263 -19.01 -20.28 -0.01
CA ARG A 263 -18.23 -21.52 0.08
C ARG A 263 -17.03 -21.42 1.03
N ALA A 264 -17.05 -20.47 1.95
CA ALA A 264 -16.05 -20.30 2.99
C ALA A 264 -16.70 -19.91 4.32
N ALA A 265 -16.23 -20.48 5.42
CA ALA A 265 -16.59 -20.07 6.76
C ALA A 265 -15.61 -19.07 7.35
N PHE A 266 -14.31 -19.24 7.06
CA PHE A 266 -13.21 -18.41 7.53
C PHE A 266 -12.28 -18.06 6.37
N VAL A 267 -11.93 -16.77 6.24
CA VAL A 267 -11.01 -16.30 5.20
C VAL A 267 -10.03 -15.27 5.74
N LEU A 268 -8.84 -15.24 5.17
CA LEU A 268 -7.95 -14.08 5.25
C LEU A 268 -8.15 -13.26 3.98
N LEU A 269 -8.49 -11.99 4.13
CA LEU A 269 -8.65 -11.02 3.03
C LEU A 269 -8.29 -9.62 3.53
N PRO A 270 -7.82 -8.72 2.64
CA PRO A 270 -7.74 -7.31 2.96
C PRO A 270 -9.04 -6.78 3.58
N LYS A 271 -8.95 -5.99 4.66
CA LYS A 271 -10.13 -5.47 5.39
C LYS A 271 -11.15 -4.81 4.46
N TYR A 272 -10.70 -4.07 3.43
CA TYR A 272 -11.62 -3.41 2.48
C TYR A 272 -12.50 -4.39 1.68
N ARG A 273 -12.14 -5.68 1.57
CA ARG A 273 -12.96 -6.72 0.92
C ARG A 273 -14.23 -7.05 1.68
N LEU A 274 -14.29 -6.72 2.98
CA LEU A 274 -15.49 -6.93 3.78
C LEU A 274 -16.71 -6.20 3.20
N ARG A 275 -16.51 -5.00 2.62
CA ARG A 275 -17.58 -4.28 1.92
C ARG A 275 -18.11 -5.08 0.72
N ALA A 276 -17.21 -5.60 -0.12
CA ALA A 276 -17.59 -6.39 -1.29
C ALA A 276 -18.32 -7.69 -0.90
N LEU A 277 -17.89 -8.36 0.18
CA LEU A 277 -18.56 -9.55 0.72
C LEU A 277 -19.97 -9.26 1.22
N ASN A 278 -20.25 -8.04 1.65
CA ASN A 278 -21.55 -7.61 2.18
C ASN A 278 -22.38 -6.78 1.19
N ASP A 279 -21.87 -6.58 -0.03
CA ASP A 279 -22.61 -5.92 -1.11
C ASP A 279 -23.47 -6.94 -1.88
N PRO A 280 -24.82 -6.79 -1.93
CA PRO A 280 -25.69 -7.70 -2.64
C PRO A 280 -25.48 -7.74 -4.16
N GLN A 281 -24.78 -6.76 -4.74
CA GLN A 281 -24.40 -6.77 -6.15
C GLN A 281 -23.15 -7.62 -6.43
N GLN A 282 -22.34 -7.92 -5.41
CA GLN A 282 -21.05 -8.60 -5.53
C GLN A 282 -21.00 -9.96 -4.82
N SER A 283 -21.92 -10.22 -3.88
CA SER A 283 -21.91 -11.39 -3.02
C SER A 283 -23.29 -12.05 -2.95
N GLN A 284 -23.31 -13.38 -3.09
CA GLN A 284 -24.52 -14.19 -2.89
C GLN A 284 -24.90 -14.34 -1.40
N VAL A 285 -23.96 -14.00 -0.52
CA VAL A 285 -24.10 -14.10 0.94
C VAL A 285 -23.90 -12.73 1.61
N ALA A 286 -24.39 -11.68 0.95
CA ALA A 286 -24.31 -10.33 1.46
C ALA A 286 -24.89 -10.21 2.88
N GLY A 287 -24.19 -9.50 3.76
CA GLY A 287 -24.56 -9.31 5.17
C GLY A 287 -24.17 -10.47 6.10
N GLN A 288 -23.68 -11.59 5.58
CA GLN A 288 -23.29 -12.74 6.41
C GLN A 288 -21.84 -12.68 6.90
N PHE A 289 -20.95 -11.95 6.21
CA PHE A 289 -19.56 -11.83 6.63
C PHE A 289 -19.36 -10.75 7.67
N LYS A 290 -18.59 -11.10 8.70
CA LYS A 290 -18.15 -10.20 9.76
C LYS A 290 -16.65 -10.31 9.92
N GLN A 291 -16.03 -9.26 10.46
CA GLN A 291 -14.64 -9.31 10.91
C GLN A 291 -14.57 -9.76 12.37
N ALA A 292 -13.59 -10.56 12.70
CA ALA A 292 -13.13 -10.80 14.07
C ALA A 292 -11.69 -10.32 14.22
N MET A 293 -11.21 -10.21 15.47
CA MET A 293 -9.78 -10.04 15.72
C MET A 293 -9.00 -11.21 15.11
N MET A 294 -7.79 -10.95 14.59
CA MET A 294 -6.93 -12.01 14.04
C MET A 294 -6.73 -13.12 15.06
N PRO A 295 -6.99 -14.39 14.73
CA PRO A 295 -6.74 -15.49 15.65
C PRO A 295 -5.26 -15.55 16.07
N MET A 296 -4.99 -15.88 17.33
CA MET A 296 -3.62 -16.00 17.87
C MET A 296 -3.13 -17.43 17.78
N GLY A 297 -1.83 -17.62 17.58
CA GLY A 297 -1.15 -18.85 17.95
C GLY A 297 -0.97 -18.94 19.47
N ALA A 298 -0.56 -20.11 19.99
CA ALA A 298 -0.47 -20.40 21.44
C ALA A 298 0.34 -19.37 22.25
N ASN A 299 1.37 -18.76 21.65
CA ASN A 299 2.21 -17.72 22.26
C ASN A 299 2.21 -16.43 21.43
N GLY A 300 1.13 -16.19 20.69
CA GLY A 300 0.98 -15.11 19.76
C GLY A 300 0.19 -13.92 20.30
N ALA A 301 -0.24 -13.09 19.36
CA ALA A 301 -1.08 -11.94 19.59
C ALA A 301 -2.11 -11.82 18.45
N HIS A 302 -3.12 -10.96 18.62
CA HIS A 302 -4.04 -10.60 17.53
C HIS A 302 -3.37 -9.74 16.44
N ALA A 303 -2.08 -10.00 16.18
CA ALA A 303 -1.27 -9.26 15.23
C ALA A 303 -1.58 -9.66 13.79
N THR A 304 -1.45 -8.73 12.87
CA THR A 304 -1.63 -8.93 11.43
C THR A 304 -0.60 -8.13 10.65
N VAL A 305 -0.44 -8.44 9.36
CA VAL A 305 0.32 -7.58 8.47
C VAL A 305 -0.53 -6.39 8.03
N GLY A 306 0.09 -5.21 8.09
CA GLY A 306 -0.40 -4.01 7.43
C GLY A 306 0.49 -3.62 6.25
N TRP A 307 -0.05 -2.84 5.35
CA TRP A 307 0.69 -2.20 4.26
C TRP A 307 0.25 -0.76 4.13
N MET A 308 1.15 0.05 3.65
CA MET A 308 0.92 1.46 3.45
C MET A 308 1.29 1.88 2.04
N ARG A 309 0.54 2.86 1.56
CA ARG A 309 0.87 3.64 0.38
C ARG A 309 0.96 5.10 0.80
N PHE A 310 1.97 5.78 0.32
CA PHE A 310 2.24 7.15 0.73
C PHE A 310 2.60 8.03 -0.47
N TYR A 311 2.45 9.33 -0.29
CA TYR A 311 2.93 10.34 -1.22
C TYR A 311 4.37 10.68 -0.87
N ALA A 312 5.25 10.69 -1.87
CA ALA A 312 6.63 11.12 -1.76
C ALA A 312 6.93 12.26 -2.73
N MET A 313 7.96 13.05 -2.45
CA MET A 313 8.48 14.03 -3.38
C MET A 313 9.81 13.58 -3.99
N THR A 314 10.11 14.09 -5.16
CA THR A 314 11.33 13.76 -5.90
C THR A 314 12.38 14.89 -5.79
N PRO A 315 13.63 14.67 -6.22
CA PRO A 315 14.61 15.76 -6.37
C PRO A 315 14.13 16.90 -7.28
N HIS A 316 13.32 16.62 -8.30
CA HIS A 316 12.75 17.65 -9.19
C HIS A 316 11.86 18.63 -8.42
N ALA A 317 11.10 18.18 -7.44
CA ALA A 317 10.31 19.03 -6.55
C ALA A 317 11.18 20.04 -5.78
N LEU A 318 12.43 19.71 -5.53
CA LEU A 318 13.38 20.52 -4.77
C LEU A 318 14.28 21.40 -5.64
N ALA A 319 14.04 21.49 -6.95
CA ALA A 319 14.82 22.31 -7.89
C ALA A 319 14.83 23.79 -7.51
N THR A 320 13.76 24.30 -6.89
CA THR A 320 13.69 25.61 -6.26
C THR A 320 12.95 25.53 -4.92
N ALA A 321 13.23 26.47 -4.01
CA ALA A 321 12.49 26.54 -2.74
C ALA A 321 10.98 26.69 -2.92
N GLU A 322 10.56 27.54 -3.87
CA GLU A 322 9.14 27.74 -4.18
C GLU A 322 8.47 26.45 -4.69
N ARG A 323 9.15 25.70 -5.59
CA ARG A 323 8.64 24.42 -6.10
C ARG A 323 8.50 23.40 -4.98
N GLY A 324 9.47 23.33 -4.05
CA GLY A 324 9.42 22.49 -2.87
C GLY A 324 8.23 22.79 -1.98
N GLU A 325 8.02 24.07 -1.66
CA GLU A 325 6.86 24.49 -0.84
C GLU A 325 5.52 24.22 -1.54
N ASN A 326 5.44 24.42 -2.85
CA ASN A 326 4.22 24.14 -3.61
C ASN A 326 3.95 22.63 -3.69
N THR A 327 4.99 21.79 -3.81
CA THR A 327 4.85 20.33 -3.73
C THR A 327 4.44 19.88 -2.32
N ALA A 328 5.00 20.47 -1.27
CA ALA A 328 4.58 20.18 0.11
C ALA A 328 3.10 20.53 0.35
N LYS A 329 2.61 21.66 -0.17
CA LYS A 329 1.17 22.00 -0.14
C LYS A 329 0.31 20.96 -0.87
N LEU A 330 0.78 20.46 -2.03
CA LEU A 330 0.08 19.41 -2.77
C LEU A 330 0.07 18.09 -1.99
N MET A 331 1.19 17.73 -1.36
CA MET A 331 1.27 16.53 -0.50
C MET A 331 0.33 16.65 0.69
N GLU A 332 0.28 17.79 1.37
CA GLU A 332 -0.63 18.03 2.49
C GLU A 332 -2.09 17.97 2.04
N TRP A 333 -2.41 18.54 0.86
CA TRP A 333 -3.76 18.51 0.30
C TRP A 333 -4.29 17.09 0.07
N PHE A 334 -3.42 16.16 -0.28
CA PHE A 334 -3.78 14.76 -0.52
C PHE A 334 -3.62 13.87 0.71
N GLY A 335 -2.49 13.93 1.40
CA GLY A 335 -2.15 13.04 2.52
C GLY A 335 -2.56 13.60 3.89
N GLY A 336 -2.78 14.91 3.98
CA GLY A 336 -3.18 15.63 5.18
C GLY A 336 -4.57 16.25 5.07
N LYS A 337 -4.67 17.51 5.51
CA LYS A 337 -5.94 18.26 5.51
C LYS A 337 -6.07 19.16 4.30
N ALA A 338 -7.15 18.99 3.55
CA ALA A 338 -7.64 19.94 2.55
C ALA A 338 -8.77 20.77 3.17
N ASP A 339 -8.57 22.10 3.30
CA ASP A 339 -9.52 23.01 3.96
C ASP A 339 -9.90 22.59 5.40
N GLY A 340 -8.93 22.09 6.16
CA GLY A 340 -9.13 21.70 7.56
C GLY A 340 -9.71 20.31 7.76
N ASP A 341 -10.02 19.55 6.71
CA ASP A 341 -10.59 18.20 6.77
C ASP A 341 -9.78 17.19 5.94
N TYR A 342 -9.80 15.91 6.33
CA TYR A 342 -9.15 14.78 5.64
C TYR A 342 -9.98 14.32 4.42
N ARG A 343 -10.26 15.24 3.51
CA ARG A 343 -11.21 15.05 2.39
C ARG A 343 -10.88 13.89 1.50
N PHE A 344 -9.60 13.75 1.12
CA PHE A 344 -9.20 12.70 0.19
C PHE A 344 -9.33 11.31 0.82
N GLN A 345 -8.89 11.15 2.07
CA GLN A 345 -9.01 9.89 2.81
C GLN A 345 -10.48 9.47 2.98
N LYS A 346 -11.36 10.42 3.34
CA LYS A 346 -12.80 10.18 3.44
C LYS A 346 -13.40 9.78 2.08
N THR A 347 -12.95 10.42 0.99
CA THR A 347 -13.43 10.10 -0.37
C THR A 347 -13.04 8.67 -0.77
N ILE A 348 -11.78 8.27 -0.61
CA ILE A 348 -11.34 6.92 -0.99
C ILE A 348 -11.91 5.82 -0.08
N LEU A 349 -12.15 6.11 1.19
CA LEU A 349 -12.88 5.21 2.08
C LEU A 349 -14.31 5.01 1.56
N LYS A 350 -15.05 6.10 1.35
CA LYS A 350 -16.45 6.04 0.90
C LYS A 350 -16.60 5.33 -0.44
N ASP A 351 -15.76 5.64 -1.42
CA ASP A 351 -15.91 5.13 -2.79
C ASP A 351 -15.32 3.73 -2.96
N LEU A 352 -14.22 3.41 -2.26
CA LEU A 352 -13.41 2.21 -2.49
C LEU A 352 -13.20 1.34 -1.24
N ALA A 353 -13.72 1.75 -0.07
CA ALA A 353 -13.49 1.13 1.23
C ALA A 353 -12.01 1.08 1.66
N LEU A 354 -11.11 1.83 0.99
CA LEU A 354 -9.71 1.90 1.35
C LEU A 354 -9.55 2.51 2.74
N GLY A 355 -8.69 1.91 3.54
CA GLY A 355 -8.42 2.35 4.90
C GLY A 355 -7.56 3.62 4.96
N PHE A 356 -7.31 4.11 6.15
CA PHE A 356 -6.58 5.36 6.40
C PHE A 356 -5.64 5.20 7.60
N GLY A 357 -4.53 5.96 7.59
CA GLY A 357 -3.54 5.94 8.67
C GLY A 357 -3.80 6.98 9.78
N ILE A 358 -4.76 7.87 9.61
CA ILE A 358 -5.06 8.95 10.56
C ILE A 358 -5.98 8.44 11.67
N LYS A 359 -5.48 8.36 12.91
CA LYS A 359 -6.21 7.81 14.07
C LYS A 359 -7.54 8.53 14.32
N ALA A 360 -7.55 9.86 14.23
CA ALA A 360 -8.74 10.67 14.51
C ALA A 360 -9.92 10.41 13.53
N LEU A 361 -9.69 9.80 12.38
CA LEU A 361 -10.77 9.44 11.46
C LEU A 361 -11.66 8.32 11.98
N TYR A 362 -11.18 7.48 12.91
CA TYR A 362 -12.03 6.48 13.56
C TYR A 362 -13.06 7.12 14.52
N ASP A 363 -12.87 8.37 14.94
CA ASP A 363 -13.82 9.14 15.75
C ASP A 363 -14.74 10.03 14.92
N ASP A 364 -14.46 10.20 13.61
CA ASP A 364 -15.27 11.02 12.71
C ASP A 364 -16.65 10.37 12.47
N PRO A 365 -17.77 11.08 12.71
CA PRO A 365 -19.11 10.49 12.61
C PRO A 365 -19.47 9.94 11.22
N ASP A 366 -19.00 10.57 10.14
CA ASP A 366 -19.29 10.14 8.77
C ASP A 366 -18.47 8.90 8.42
N VAL A 367 -17.19 8.86 8.83
CA VAL A 367 -16.32 7.69 8.69
C VAL A 367 -16.88 6.51 9.47
N ARG A 368 -17.27 6.69 10.74
CA ARG A 368 -17.86 5.63 11.55
C ARG A 368 -19.15 5.09 10.95
N ARG A 369 -20.02 5.97 10.45
CA ARG A 369 -21.26 5.56 9.78
C ARG A 369 -20.95 4.70 8.54
N ASP A 370 -19.97 5.08 7.72
CA ASP A 370 -19.57 4.31 6.55
C ASP A 370 -18.98 2.95 6.94
N LEU A 371 -18.03 2.90 7.87
CA LEU A 371 -17.43 1.65 8.35
C LEU A 371 -18.47 0.71 8.97
N ASN A 372 -19.39 1.23 9.79
CA ASN A 372 -20.44 0.45 10.45
C ASN A 372 -21.55 -0.02 9.48
N SER A 373 -21.59 0.51 8.27
CA SER A 373 -22.52 0.03 7.24
C SER A 373 -22.20 -1.38 6.72
N TYR A 374 -20.94 -1.82 6.86
CA TYR A 374 -20.49 -3.12 6.39
C TYR A 374 -19.61 -3.90 7.39
N GLY A 375 -19.28 -3.30 8.54
CA GLY A 375 -18.41 -3.91 9.55
C GLY A 375 -18.61 -3.33 10.95
N ASP A 376 -17.52 -3.27 11.74
CA ASP A 376 -17.46 -2.72 13.09
C ASP A 376 -16.25 -1.77 13.18
N ALA A 377 -16.49 -0.48 13.27
CA ALA A 377 -15.46 0.56 13.28
C ALA A 377 -14.49 0.43 14.47
N ASP A 378 -15.00 0.04 15.66
CA ASP A 378 -14.16 -0.10 16.87
C ASP A 378 -13.25 -1.33 16.76
N LEU A 379 -13.75 -2.42 16.21
CA LEU A 379 -12.94 -3.62 15.95
C LEU A 379 -11.88 -3.34 14.88
N MET A 380 -12.27 -2.61 13.81
CA MET A 380 -11.33 -2.22 12.74
C MET A 380 -10.21 -1.34 13.27
N ALA A 381 -10.52 -0.36 14.13
CA ALA A 381 -9.51 0.49 14.78
C ALA A 381 -8.54 -0.34 15.63
N ARG A 382 -9.07 -1.19 16.51
CA ARG A 382 -8.24 -2.06 17.36
C ARG A 382 -7.36 -3.03 16.56
N GLN A 383 -7.87 -3.58 15.46
CA GLN A 383 -7.07 -4.46 14.62
C GLN A 383 -5.97 -3.69 13.87
N GLN A 384 -6.24 -2.46 13.47
CA GLN A 384 -5.23 -1.61 12.83
C GLN A 384 -4.08 -1.25 13.79
N ASP A 385 -4.37 -1.02 15.07
CA ASP A 385 -3.34 -0.76 16.09
C ASP A 385 -2.42 -1.96 16.33
N LEU A 386 -2.87 -3.18 15.98
CA LEU A 386 -2.11 -4.43 16.07
C LEU A 386 -1.52 -4.87 14.71
N ALA A 387 -1.60 -4.00 13.70
CA ALA A 387 -0.96 -4.26 12.42
C ALA A 387 0.53 -3.91 12.47
N HIS A 388 1.34 -4.74 11.82
CA HIS A 388 2.78 -4.54 11.69
C HIS A 388 3.15 -4.37 10.22
N LYS A 389 4.12 -3.51 9.92
CA LYS A 389 4.74 -3.51 8.58
C LYS A 389 5.41 -4.83 8.29
N LYS A 390 5.52 -5.19 7.02
CA LYS A 390 6.33 -6.35 6.62
C LYS A 390 7.77 -6.16 7.09
N ASP A 391 8.33 -7.20 7.67
CA ASP A 391 9.73 -7.24 8.11
C ASP A 391 10.70 -7.66 6.99
N THR A 392 10.16 -8.10 5.84
CA THR A 392 10.92 -8.56 4.67
C THR A 392 11.13 -7.48 3.59
N ILE A 393 11.02 -6.19 3.94
CA ILE A 393 11.22 -5.10 3.00
C ILE A 393 12.72 -4.90 2.77
N ALA A 394 13.21 -5.29 1.58
CA ALA A 394 14.60 -5.17 1.16
C ALA A 394 14.69 -5.00 -0.37
N PRO A 395 15.80 -4.45 -0.92
CA PRO A 395 15.95 -4.29 -2.37
C PRO A 395 15.83 -5.61 -3.15
N TRP A 396 16.22 -6.73 -2.55
CA TRP A 396 16.16 -8.08 -3.12
C TRP A 396 14.87 -8.85 -2.79
N PHE A 397 13.85 -8.19 -2.24
CA PHE A 397 12.60 -8.83 -1.81
C PHE A 397 11.99 -9.73 -2.88
N GLY A 398 11.93 -9.29 -4.15
CA GLY A 398 11.31 -10.04 -5.24
C GLY A 398 11.95 -11.42 -5.42
N GLU A 399 13.28 -11.47 -5.52
CA GLU A 399 14.03 -12.72 -5.71
C GLU A 399 13.89 -13.66 -4.50
N TRP A 400 13.93 -13.13 -3.29
CA TRP A 400 13.70 -13.91 -2.09
C TRP A 400 12.26 -14.45 -2.02
N SER A 401 11.27 -13.61 -2.34
CA SER A 401 9.85 -13.95 -2.26
C SER A 401 9.47 -15.15 -3.12
N ASP A 402 10.05 -15.27 -4.33
CA ASP A 402 9.84 -16.42 -5.21
C ASP A 402 10.34 -17.73 -4.58
N THR A 403 11.54 -17.71 -3.99
CA THR A 403 12.11 -18.88 -3.29
C THR A 403 11.29 -19.22 -2.04
N ASN A 404 10.94 -18.22 -1.24
CA ASN A 404 10.12 -18.38 -0.05
C ASN A 404 8.76 -18.99 -0.38
N GLY A 405 8.06 -18.43 -1.36
CA GLY A 405 6.77 -18.92 -1.82
C GLY A 405 6.82 -20.37 -2.27
N THR A 406 7.82 -20.74 -3.07
CA THR A 406 8.05 -22.12 -3.49
C THR A 406 8.28 -23.04 -2.29
N ALA A 407 9.11 -22.64 -1.33
CA ALA A 407 9.40 -23.45 -0.15
C ALA A 407 8.14 -23.70 0.70
N TRP A 408 7.32 -22.67 0.94
CA TRP A 408 6.05 -22.80 1.66
C TRP A 408 5.07 -23.72 0.92
N GLN A 409 4.93 -23.56 -0.40
CA GLN A 409 4.08 -24.45 -1.21
C GLN A 409 4.55 -25.90 -1.18
N GLN A 410 5.86 -26.17 -1.19
CA GLN A 410 6.39 -27.53 -1.06
C GLN A 410 6.04 -28.16 0.30
N ALA A 411 6.08 -27.38 1.38
CA ALA A 411 5.66 -27.85 2.70
C ALA A 411 4.13 -28.15 2.72
N LEU A 412 3.30 -27.26 2.16
CA LEU A 412 1.85 -27.47 2.06
C LEU A 412 1.48 -28.73 1.29
N LEU A 413 2.26 -29.07 0.26
CA LEU A 413 2.08 -30.27 -0.54
C LEU A 413 2.74 -31.53 0.09
N GLY A 414 3.32 -31.42 1.30
CA GLY A 414 3.95 -32.53 2.02
C GLY A 414 5.26 -33.02 1.40
N LYS A 415 5.90 -32.24 0.53
CA LYS A 415 7.16 -32.61 -0.15
C LYS A 415 8.39 -32.32 0.71
N VAL A 416 8.30 -31.37 1.62
CA VAL A 416 9.33 -31.02 2.61
C VAL A 416 8.67 -30.75 3.96
N THR A 417 9.44 -30.81 5.06
CA THR A 417 8.92 -30.40 6.38
C THR A 417 8.87 -28.87 6.49
N PRO A 418 8.05 -28.30 7.41
CA PRO A 418 8.08 -26.86 7.71
C PRO A 418 9.48 -26.35 8.03
N ALA A 419 10.24 -27.04 8.87
CA ALA A 419 11.61 -26.69 9.21
C ALA A 419 12.53 -26.63 7.97
N GLN A 420 12.41 -27.59 7.03
CA GLN A 420 13.18 -27.59 5.79
C GLN A 420 12.79 -26.41 4.87
N ALA A 421 11.51 -26.09 4.75
CA ALA A 421 11.03 -24.94 3.97
C ALA A 421 11.57 -23.63 4.52
N LEU A 422 11.48 -23.42 5.84
CA LEU A 422 11.99 -22.22 6.49
C LEU A 422 13.51 -22.11 6.41
N LYS A 423 14.24 -23.24 6.51
CA LYS A 423 15.69 -23.26 6.28
C LYS A 423 16.06 -22.82 4.89
N THR A 424 15.33 -23.25 3.85
CA THR A 424 15.55 -22.82 2.47
C THR A 424 15.31 -21.32 2.31
N SER A 425 14.20 -20.80 2.86
CA SER A 425 13.86 -19.37 2.82
C SER A 425 14.92 -18.51 3.55
N ALA A 426 15.37 -18.96 4.72
CA ALA A 426 16.38 -18.29 5.53
C ALA A 426 17.75 -18.25 4.84
N ALA A 427 18.18 -19.36 4.24
CA ALA A 427 19.43 -19.42 3.48
C ALA A 427 19.42 -18.43 2.30
N LYS A 428 18.34 -18.42 1.52
CA LYS A 428 18.20 -17.48 0.40
C LYS A 428 18.24 -16.03 0.85
N TRP A 429 17.56 -15.67 1.95
CA TRP A 429 17.62 -14.32 2.52
C TRP A 429 19.05 -13.93 2.89
N SER A 430 19.75 -14.80 3.64
CA SER A 430 21.13 -14.55 4.07
C SER A 430 22.11 -14.43 2.91
N ASP A 431 21.91 -15.19 1.83
CA ASP A 431 22.75 -15.11 0.62
C ASP A 431 22.55 -13.77 -0.09
N LEU A 432 21.30 -13.34 -0.25
CA LEU A 432 20.98 -12.06 -0.88
C LEU A 432 21.45 -10.86 -0.03
N LYS A 433 21.28 -10.91 1.29
CA LYS A 433 21.80 -9.86 2.21
C LYS A 433 23.32 -9.70 2.12
N ARG A 434 24.05 -10.81 1.89
CA ARG A 434 25.54 -10.74 1.74
C ARG A 434 25.96 -10.23 0.37
N ALA A 435 25.14 -10.39 -0.65
CA ALA A 435 25.45 -9.98 -2.01
C ALA A 435 25.11 -8.52 -2.31
N GLY A 436 24.17 -7.91 -1.58
CA GLY A 436 23.73 -6.52 -1.75
C GLY A 436 24.10 -5.62 -0.61
#